data_10c2411230aa324c936fb9c3331f3f46
#
_entry.id   10c2411230aa324c936fb9c3331f3f46
#
_cell.length_a   1.000
_cell.length_b   1.000
_cell.length_c   1.000
_cell.angle_alpha   90.00
_cell.angle_beta   90.00
_cell.angle_gamma   90.00
#
_symmetry.space_group_name_H-M   'P 1'
#
loop_
_entity.id
_entity.type
_entity.pdbx_description
1 polymer ?
#
loop_
_entity_poly.entity_id
_entity_poly.type
_entity_poly.pdbx_seq_one_letter_code
_entity_poly.pdbx_strand_id
1 'polypeptide(L)'
;MDIIKNSLAGIEYTSDYINSLSEVFEAATSYIPSSTQTNELRDISLYDHVKLTAAFSLCIFDYLCENNITDYKDALFKNSDKFYDKPVFLIYSADISGIQNFIYNISSKNALKSLRSRSFYLELIMETAVDTLLDRLSLTKCNVMYSGGGHTYLILPNTQNTKETIKTFENDLNKWFIDNYGTEIYIGGGYAACSANDLKNKTDGSYSRIFREISQNISEKKMKRYSAPDIRKLNSHKSDDNERECVICKRSDKLTEVNGKCICELCAGLLKLSDSIIDPNKKCFYTILDCKPDQKTAVSLPFDLFLTVNSADELKENMKNNEHYVRSYSKNSMNTGKRLSSRIWVGDYCSAKEFAIMAENSCGIKRIAVLRADIDNLGQTFVHGFDDKYNTISRTSELSAKLSLFFKYNINSIMKKPVFRLNENAEGGRNAAIIYSGGDDVFIVGGWDDVIGAAIDLNNALRKFSCGALTISAGIGIYTPTYPLYSMAQNSGRLEDISKGNAGKNSVTLFDENHCYHWDELCNKVIGEKYALLREFISNNEKGKSLLYKILELIRCRKESNKLNIARFAYLLGRLAPDNNAPEEKVQKYNNFSNVMYSWIQNDEDAKQLITAIYLYVYMIREENNENE
;
A
#
# COMPACT_ATOMS: atom_id res chain seq x y z
N MET A 1 30.19 -12.90 -5.07
CA MET A 1 31.21 -12.29 -5.95
C MET A 1 31.06 -12.74 -7.41
N ASP A 2 30.89 -14.02 -7.71
CA ASP A 2 30.81 -14.49 -9.10
C ASP A 2 29.55 -14.00 -9.83
N ILE A 3 28.42 -13.86 -9.13
CA ILE A 3 27.20 -13.24 -9.68
C ILE A 3 27.48 -11.79 -10.12
N ILE A 4 28.15 -11.02 -9.28
CA ILE A 4 28.51 -9.63 -9.59
C ILE A 4 29.46 -9.57 -10.80
N LYS A 5 30.55 -10.38 -10.78
CA LYS A 5 31.51 -10.42 -11.90
C LYS A 5 30.85 -10.80 -13.22
N ASN A 6 29.97 -11.83 -13.22
CA ASN A 6 29.29 -12.28 -14.42
C ASN A 6 28.26 -11.28 -14.95
N SER A 7 27.62 -10.55 -14.05
CA SER A 7 26.67 -9.48 -14.41
C SER A 7 27.37 -8.22 -14.94
N LEU A 8 28.62 -7.99 -14.56
CA LEU A 8 29.43 -6.83 -15.00
C LEU A 8 30.18 -7.07 -16.33
N ALA A 9 30.34 -8.32 -16.72
CA ALA A 9 31.18 -8.66 -17.88
C ALA A 9 30.56 -8.19 -19.21
N GLY A 10 31.22 -7.30 -19.93
CA GLY A 10 30.91 -6.90 -21.30
C GLY A 10 29.80 -5.86 -21.47
N ILE A 11 29.58 -5.01 -20.46
CA ILE A 11 28.59 -3.92 -20.49
C ILE A 11 29.27 -2.55 -20.47
N GLU A 12 28.74 -1.60 -21.27
CA GLU A 12 29.15 -0.21 -21.21
C GLU A 12 28.54 0.48 -19.97
N TYR A 13 29.31 1.38 -19.34
CA TYR A 13 28.88 2.12 -18.14
C TYR A 13 27.97 3.29 -18.53
N THR A 14 26.68 3.00 -18.73
CA THR A 14 25.63 4.01 -18.88
C THR A 14 24.92 4.26 -17.54
N SER A 15 24.09 5.33 -17.43
CA SER A 15 23.28 5.61 -16.25
C SER A 15 22.31 4.45 -15.93
N ASP A 16 21.70 3.85 -16.94
CA ASP A 16 20.82 2.68 -16.79
C ASP A 16 21.59 1.47 -16.27
N TYR A 17 22.85 1.33 -16.68
CA TYR A 17 23.70 0.27 -16.17
C TYR A 17 24.03 0.43 -14.68
N ILE A 18 24.29 1.66 -14.24
CA ILE A 18 24.56 1.94 -12.82
C ILE A 18 23.32 1.58 -11.97
N ASN A 19 22.11 1.88 -12.42
CA ASN A 19 20.89 1.49 -11.75
C ASN A 19 20.72 -0.04 -11.70
N SER A 20 20.99 -0.75 -12.80
CA SER A 20 20.98 -2.21 -12.83
C SER A 20 22.05 -2.84 -11.93
N LEU A 21 23.25 -2.24 -11.88
CA LEU A 21 24.31 -2.65 -10.96
C LEU A 21 23.89 -2.50 -9.51
N SER A 22 23.23 -1.40 -9.16
CA SER A 22 22.67 -1.18 -7.83
C SER A 22 21.69 -2.29 -7.43
N GLU A 23 20.84 -2.77 -8.35
CA GLU A 23 19.94 -3.89 -8.09
C GLU A 23 20.67 -5.23 -7.87
N VAL A 24 21.78 -5.46 -8.59
CA VAL A 24 22.64 -6.65 -8.36
C VAL A 24 23.28 -6.60 -6.98
N PHE A 25 23.77 -5.43 -6.58
CA PHE A 25 24.33 -5.22 -5.24
C PHE A 25 23.26 -5.44 -4.16
N GLU A 26 22.06 -4.91 -4.35
CA GLU A 26 20.93 -5.13 -3.44
C GLU A 26 20.67 -6.63 -3.26
N ALA A 27 20.51 -7.37 -4.35
CA ALA A 27 20.24 -8.81 -4.30
C ALA A 27 21.35 -9.61 -3.60
N ALA A 28 22.61 -9.17 -3.73
CA ALA A 28 23.75 -9.89 -3.19
C ALA A 28 24.12 -9.49 -1.75
N THR A 29 23.79 -8.26 -1.31
CA THR A 29 24.36 -7.68 -0.07
C THR A 29 23.36 -7.12 0.93
N SER A 30 22.04 -7.17 0.64
CA SER A 30 20.98 -6.65 1.54
C SER A 30 20.88 -7.36 2.90
N TYR A 31 21.45 -8.55 3.03
CA TYR A 31 21.48 -9.32 4.28
C TYR A 31 22.88 -9.47 4.85
N ILE A 32 23.87 -8.74 4.30
CA ILE A 32 25.23 -8.68 4.81
C ILE A 32 25.34 -7.42 5.66
N PRO A 33 25.72 -7.48 6.94
CA PRO A 33 25.93 -6.29 7.76
C PRO A 33 27.04 -5.39 7.20
N SER A 34 26.84 -4.07 7.26
CA SER A 34 27.85 -3.10 6.82
C SER A 34 29.07 -3.03 7.74
N SER A 35 28.88 -3.29 9.04
CA SER A 35 29.95 -3.28 10.04
C SER A 35 30.27 -4.69 10.54
N THR A 36 31.56 -4.97 10.69
CA THR A 36 32.10 -6.19 11.32
C THR A 36 32.57 -5.93 12.76
N GLN A 37 32.50 -4.71 13.26
CA GLN A 37 32.91 -4.34 14.60
C GLN A 37 31.94 -4.92 15.64
N THR A 38 32.48 -5.42 16.75
CA THR A 38 31.69 -6.08 17.79
C THR A 38 30.93 -5.13 18.71
N ASN A 39 31.34 -3.86 18.78
CA ASN A 39 30.75 -2.81 19.60
C ASN A 39 29.76 -1.90 18.83
N GLU A 40 29.50 -2.19 17.56
CA GLU A 40 28.50 -1.52 16.75
C GLU A 40 27.27 -2.41 16.51
N LEU A 41 26.10 -1.80 16.38
CA LEU A 41 24.89 -2.49 15.93
C LEU A 41 25.06 -2.89 14.47
N ARG A 42 24.73 -4.15 14.15
CA ARG A 42 24.79 -4.70 12.78
C ARG A 42 23.44 -4.62 12.09
N ASP A 43 22.81 -3.47 12.18
CA ASP A 43 21.43 -3.21 11.77
C ASP A 43 21.31 -2.52 10.41
N ILE A 44 22.43 -2.10 9.79
CA ILE A 44 22.48 -1.52 8.46
C ILE A 44 23.08 -2.52 7.48
N SER A 45 22.42 -2.74 6.33
CA SER A 45 22.93 -3.64 5.30
C SER A 45 24.14 -3.03 4.56
N LEU A 46 24.99 -3.88 4.03
CA LEU A 46 26.11 -3.45 3.20
C LEU A 46 25.60 -2.70 1.93
N TYR A 47 24.48 -3.17 1.37
CA TYR A 47 23.85 -2.48 0.24
C TYR A 47 23.45 -1.04 0.58
N ASP A 48 22.69 -0.84 1.66
CA ASP A 48 22.21 0.51 2.01
C ASP A 48 23.34 1.43 2.42
N HIS A 49 24.39 0.91 3.05
CA HIS A 49 25.60 1.66 3.35
C HIS A 49 26.31 2.14 2.07
N VAL A 50 26.51 1.25 1.10
CA VAL A 50 27.16 1.58 -0.19
C VAL A 50 26.31 2.55 -1.00
N LYS A 51 25.00 2.31 -1.06
CA LYS A 51 24.03 3.16 -1.74
C LYS A 51 24.06 4.60 -1.22
N LEU A 52 23.97 4.77 0.10
CA LEU A 52 24.02 6.10 0.73
C LEU A 52 25.41 6.76 0.56
N THR A 53 26.48 5.99 0.64
CA THR A 53 27.84 6.50 0.40
C THR A 53 27.96 7.06 -1.01
N ALA A 54 27.44 6.36 -2.02
CA ALA A 54 27.41 6.83 -3.40
C ALA A 54 26.57 8.11 -3.54
N ALA A 55 25.36 8.15 -2.94
CA ALA A 55 24.50 9.33 -2.95
C ALA A 55 25.18 10.57 -2.33
N PHE A 56 25.79 10.41 -1.16
CA PHE A 56 26.51 11.50 -0.51
C PHE A 56 27.72 11.96 -1.31
N SER A 57 28.47 11.03 -1.92
CA SER A 57 29.63 11.36 -2.72
C SER A 57 29.27 12.22 -3.94
N LEU A 58 28.17 11.86 -4.64
CA LEU A 58 27.64 12.66 -5.75
C LEU A 58 27.22 14.06 -5.30
N CYS A 59 26.47 14.16 -4.19
CA CYS A 59 26.02 15.46 -3.66
C CYS A 59 27.21 16.35 -3.23
N ILE A 60 28.23 15.79 -2.59
CA ILE A 60 29.44 16.52 -2.20
C ILE A 60 30.18 16.99 -3.45
N PHE A 61 30.34 16.14 -4.46
CA PHE A 61 31.01 16.49 -5.70
C PHE A 61 30.34 17.68 -6.39
N ASP A 62 29.04 17.62 -6.61
CA ASP A 62 28.28 18.70 -7.26
C ASP A 62 28.32 20.01 -6.45
N TYR A 63 28.24 19.91 -5.12
CA TYR A 63 28.36 21.08 -4.24
C TYR A 63 29.73 21.72 -4.33
N LEU A 64 30.81 20.93 -4.37
CA LEU A 64 32.19 21.44 -4.50
C LEU A 64 32.40 22.08 -5.87
N CYS A 65 31.87 21.48 -6.93
CA CYS A 65 31.95 22.02 -8.29
C CYS A 65 31.27 23.39 -8.41
N GLU A 66 30.02 23.50 -7.92
CA GLU A 66 29.28 24.78 -7.98
C GLU A 66 29.97 25.89 -7.18
N ASN A 67 30.58 25.54 -6.05
CA ASN A 67 31.28 26.51 -5.19
C ASN A 67 32.75 26.75 -5.59
N ASN A 68 33.21 26.20 -6.73
CA ASN A 68 34.57 26.31 -7.23
C ASN A 68 35.64 25.88 -6.21
N ILE A 69 35.33 24.87 -5.37
CA ILE A 69 36.25 24.32 -4.38
C ILE A 69 37.09 23.23 -5.05
N THR A 70 38.33 23.53 -5.40
CA THR A 70 39.25 22.60 -6.13
C THR A 70 40.24 21.89 -5.20
N ASP A 71 40.61 22.47 -4.06
CA ASP A 71 41.43 21.79 -3.06
C ASP A 71 40.57 20.87 -2.16
N TYR A 72 40.28 19.70 -2.70
CA TYR A 72 39.49 18.68 -1.99
C TYR A 72 40.18 18.16 -0.72
N LYS A 73 41.56 18.13 -0.73
CA LYS A 73 42.30 17.67 0.44
C LYS A 73 42.22 18.66 1.59
N ASP A 74 42.25 19.93 1.32
CA ASP A 74 42.06 20.95 2.33
C ASP A 74 40.62 20.98 2.85
N ALA A 75 39.62 20.98 1.96
CA ALA A 75 38.22 21.10 2.31
C ALA A 75 37.69 19.87 3.07
N LEU A 76 37.99 18.66 2.59
CA LEU A 76 37.34 17.44 3.10
C LEU A 76 38.15 16.72 4.19
N PHE A 77 39.50 16.95 4.27
CA PHE A 77 40.33 16.26 5.25
C PHE A 77 40.89 17.22 6.31
N LYS A 78 41.60 18.29 5.90
CA LYS A 78 42.20 19.21 6.89
C LYS A 78 41.17 20.06 7.64
N ASN A 79 40.11 20.48 6.95
CA ASN A 79 39.02 21.29 7.49
C ASN A 79 37.71 20.49 7.59
N SER A 80 37.77 19.16 7.79
CA SER A 80 36.63 18.26 7.82
C SER A 80 35.56 18.72 8.83
N ASP A 81 35.92 19.11 10.04
CA ASP A 81 34.99 19.55 11.06
C ASP A 81 34.14 20.74 10.60
N LYS A 82 34.75 21.72 9.94
CA LYS A 82 34.04 22.86 9.36
C LYS A 82 33.16 22.46 8.18
N PHE A 83 33.61 21.47 7.40
CA PHE A 83 32.86 20.99 6.26
C PHE A 83 31.61 20.20 6.68
N TYR A 84 31.68 19.44 7.79
CA TYR A 84 30.55 18.73 8.35
C TYR A 84 29.39 19.65 8.81
N ASP A 85 29.67 20.93 9.11
CA ASP A 85 28.66 21.92 9.49
C ASP A 85 28.06 22.65 8.27
N LYS A 86 28.65 22.51 7.07
CA LYS A 86 28.12 23.16 5.87
C LYS A 86 26.86 22.46 5.39
N PRO A 87 25.83 23.20 4.97
CA PRO A 87 24.58 22.63 4.41
C PRO A 87 24.81 22.16 2.96
N VAL A 88 25.55 21.06 2.80
CA VAL A 88 25.93 20.49 1.50
C VAL A 88 24.78 19.72 0.86
N PHE A 89 23.88 19.19 1.68
CA PHE A 89 22.80 18.31 1.25
C PHE A 89 21.47 19.03 1.28
N LEU A 90 20.57 18.55 0.43
CA LEU A 90 19.18 18.95 0.37
C LEU A 90 18.33 17.69 0.41
N ILE A 91 17.54 17.51 1.47
CA ILE A 91 16.55 16.46 1.52
C ILE A 91 15.29 17.00 0.85
N TYR A 92 14.88 16.36 -0.24
CA TYR A 92 13.67 16.69 -0.98
C TYR A 92 12.63 15.60 -0.79
N SER A 93 11.40 16.01 -0.61
CA SER A 93 10.26 15.09 -0.58
C SER A 93 9.14 15.62 -1.48
N ALA A 94 8.46 14.71 -2.15
CA ALA A 94 7.26 15.01 -2.92
C ALA A 94 6.14 14.04 -2.54
N ASP A 95 4.91 14.56 -2.54
CA ASP A 95 3.72 13.83 -2.13
C ASP A 95 2.55 14.12 -3.07
N ILE A 96 1.99 13.06 -3.66
CA ILE A 96 0.82 13.13 -4.54
C ILE A 96 -0.46 13.14 -3.71
N SER A 97 -1.29 14.15 -3.93
CA SER A 97 -2.63 14.25 -3.36
C SER A 97 -3.68 13.78 -4.35
N GLY A 98 -4.80 13.20 -3.87
CA GLY A 98 -5.92 12.78 -4.70
C GLY A 98 -5.86 11.32 -5.16
N ILE A 99 -4.86 10.55 -4.75
CA ILE A 99 -4.63 9.15 -5.11
C ILE A 99 -5.89 8.31 -4.93
N GLN A 100 -6.52 8.36 -3.77
CA GLN A 100 -7.69 7.56 -3.44
C GLN A 100 -8.89 7.88 -4.35
N ASN A 101 -9.17 9.18 -4.58
CA ASN A 101 -10.23 9.60 -5.49
C ASN A 101 -9.97 9.11 -6.91
N PHE A 102 -8.74 9.23 -7.40
CA PHE A 102 -8.37 8.74 -8.72
C PHE A 102 -8.55 7.23 -8.86
N ILE A 103 -8.16 6.44 -7.86
CA ILE A 103 -8.26 4.97 -7.90
C ILE A 103 -9.73 4.53 -7.82
N TYR A 104 -10.52 5.10 -6.89
CA TYR A 104 -11.83 4.56 -6.53
C TYR A 104 -13.02 5.18 -7.29
N ASN A 105 -12.85 6.34 -7.93
CA ASN A 105 -13.91 7.00 -8.70
C ASN A 105 -14.10 6.35 -10.08
N ILE A 106 -14.62 5.13 -10.07
CA ILE A 106 -14.88 4.32 -11.26
C ILE A 106 -16.22 3.60 -11.15
N SER A 107 -16.80 3.25 -12.30
CA SER A 107 -18.02 2.44 -12.34
C SER A 107 -17.76 0.99 -11.90
N SER A 108 -18.79 0.29 -11.44
CA SER A 108 -18.69 -1.10 -10.99
C SER A 108 -18.33 -2.10 -12.10
N LYS A 109 -18.55 -1.76 -13.38
CA LYS A 109 -18.15 -2.62 -14.52
C LYS A 109 -16.64 -2.65 -14.69
N ASN A 110 -16.04 -3.85 -14.73
CA ASN A 110 -14.59 -4.08 -14.76
C ASN A 110 -13.83 -3.40 -13.59
N ALA A 111 -14.49 -3.25 -12.44
CA ALA A 111 -13.96 -2.50 -11.32
C ALA A 111 -12.59 -3.01 -10.88
N LEU A 112 -12.42 -4.31 -10.70
CA LEU A 112 -11.17 -4.91 -10.27
C LEU A 112 -10.00 -4.61 -11.23
N LYS A 113 -10.23 -4.75 -12.55
CA LYS A 113 -9.23 -4.41 -13.57
C LYS A 113 -8.86 -2.93 -13.54
N SER A 114 -9.86 -2.06 -13.45
CA SER A 114 -9.66 -0.61 -13.43
C SER A 114 -8.95 -0.14 -12.17
N LEU A 115 -9.29 -0.69 -11.00
CA LEU A 115 -8.62 -0.39 -9.74
C LEU A 115 -7.13 -0.71 -9.80
N ARG A 116 -6.80 -1.93 -10.18
CA ARG A 116 -5.41 -2.41 -10.20
C ARG A 116 -4.57 -1.65 -11.22
N SER A 117 -5.11 -1.40 -12.41
CA SER A 117 -4.38 -0.64 -13.42
C SER A 117 -4.16 0.82 -13.02
N ARG A 118 -5.13 1.46 -12.36
CA ARG A 118 -4.98 2.83 -11.86
C ARG A 118 -3.96 2.93 -10.74
N SER A 119 -3.99 1.98 -9.80
CA SER A 119 -3.01 1.90 -8.73
C SER A 119 -1.60 1.73 -9.28
N PHE A 120 -1.40 0.76 -10.17
CA PHE A 120 -0.08 0.52 -10.78
C PHE A 120 0.38 1.68 -11.67
N TYR A 121 -0.54 2.34 -12.37
CA TYR A 121 -0.23 3.50 -13.18
C TYR A 121 0.27 4.69 -12.34
N LEU A 122 -0.32 4.92 -11.16
CA LEU A 122 0.19 5.95 -10.23
C LEU A 122 1.60 5.62 -9.73
N GLU A 123 1.89 4.36 -9.48
CA GLU A 123 3.25 3.92 -9.13
C GLU A 123 4.23 4.22 -10.28
N LEU A 124 3.83 3.91 -11.54
CA LEU A 124 4.64 4.23 -12.72
C LEU A 124 4.81 5.73 -12.94
N ILE A 125 3.78 6.54 -12.68
CA ILE A 125 3.90 8.01 -12.72
C ILE A 125 4.97 8.48 -11.72
N MET A 126 4.94 8.00 -10.49
CA MET A 126 5.89 8.41 -9.46
C MET A 126 7.30 7.94 -9.80
N GLU A 127 7.48 6.68 -10.22
CA GLU A 127 8.79 6.16 -10.63
C GLU A 127 9.37 6.94 -11.81
N THR A 128 8.54 7.19 -12.85
CA THR A 128 8.96 7.99 -14.01
C THR A 128 9.31 9.43 -13.62
N ALA A 129 8.54 10.02 -12.70
CA ALA A 129 8.80 11.38 -12.22
C ALA A 129 10.12 11.45 -11.44
N VAL A 130 10.36 10.51 -10.53
CA VAL A 130 11.62 10.42 -9.76
C VAL A 130 12.80 10.22 -10.69
N ASP A 131 12.72 9.26 -11.62
CA ASP A 131 13.80 9.01 -12.58
C ASP A 131 14.09 10.23 -13.46
N THR A 132 13.04 10.93 -13.93
CA THR A 132 13.21 12.15 -14.73
C THR A 132 13.87 13.28 -13.93
N LEU A 133 13.54 13.45 -12.65
CA LEU A 133 14.21 14.43 -11.80
C LEU A 133 15.69 14.08 -11.60
N LEU A 134 16.00 12.81 -11.34
CA LEU A 134 17.37 12.34 -11.18
C LEU A 134 18.19 12.51 -12.46
N ASP A 135 17.62 12.20 -13.63
CA ASP A 135 18.28 12.40 -14.92
C ASP A 135 18.58 13.89 -15.20
N ARG A 136 17.61 14.79 -14.92
CA ARG A 136 17.81 16.25 -15.06
C ARG A 136 18.97 16.76 -14.18
N LEU A 137 19.23 16.07 -13.06
CA LEU A 137 20.30 16.40 -12.12
C LEU A 137 21.58 15.55 -12.34
N SER A 138 21.60 14.66 -13.32
CA SER A 138 22.69 13.69 -13.55
C SER A 138 22.99 12.82 -12.31
N LEU A 139 21.96 12.48 -11.54
CA LEU A 139 22.02 11.63 -10.36
C LEU A 139 21.49 10.21 -10.68
N THR A 140 21.58 9.31 -9.71
CA THR A 140 21.16 7.91 -9.85
C THR A 140 20.15 7.50 -8.81
N LYS A 141 19.54 6.30 -8.94
CA LYS A 141 18.64 5.74 -7.93
C LYS A 141 19.29 5.56 -6.54
N CYS A 142 20.60 5.65 -6.42
CA CYS A 142 21.27 5.70 -5.12
C CYS A 142 20.77 6.88 -4.24
N ASN A 143 20.37 7.98 -4.89
CA ASN A 143 19.85 9.17 -4.23
C ASN A 143 18.40 9.02 -3.71
N VAL A 144 17.70 7.93 -4.04
CA VAL A 144 16.34 7.64 -3.55
C VAL A 144 16.44 6.97 -2.19
N MET A 145 15.99 7.66 -1.14
CA MET A 145 15.84 7.06 0.20
C MET A 145 14.58 6.21 0.29
N TYR A 146 13.48 6.74 -0.22
CA TYR A 146 12.16 6.14 -0.19
C TYR A 146 11.34 6.54 -1.41
N SER A 147 10.59 5.60 -1.97
CA SER A 147 9.56 5.84 -2.97
C SER A 147 8.42 4.83 -2.79
N GLY A 148 7.22 5.32 -2.52
CA GLY A 148 6.05 4.47 -2.35
C GLY A 148 4.83 5.23 -1.86
N GLY A 149 3.64 4.70 -2.15
CA GLY A 149 2.40 5.30 -1.70
C GLY A 149 2.11 6.70 -2.28
N GLY A 150 2.78 7.08 -3.38
CA GLY A 150 2.70 8.44 -3.92
C GLY A 150 3.59 9.45 -3.18
N HIS A 151 4.47 8.97 -2.31
CA HIS A 151 5.40 9.78 -1.53
C HIS A 151 6.85 9.37 -1.81
N THR A 152 7.78 10.34 -1.87
CA THR A 152 9.21 10.07 -2.08
C THR A 152 10.09 10.94 -1.22
N TYR A 153 11.27 10.41 -0.84
CA TYR A 153 12.37 11.16 -0.23
C TYR A 153 13.66 10.95 -1.02
N LEU A 154 14.32 12.04 -1.37
CA LEU A 154 15.58 12.04 -2.14
C LEU A 154 16.66 12.81 -1.37
N ILE A 155 17.91 12.37 -1.51
CA ILE A 155 19.11 13.11 -1.09
C ILE A 155 19.68 13.78 -2.32
N LEU A 156 19.70 15.10 -2.34
CA LEU A 156 20.15 15.91 -3.48
C LEU A 156 21.28 16.86 -3.06
N PRO A 157 22.11 17.35 -3.99
CA PRO A 157 23.11 18.37 -3.70
C PRO A 157 22.42 19.71 -3.42
N ASN A 158 22.86 20.45 -2.41
CA ASN A 158 22.34 21.78 -2.11
C ASN A 158 22.97 22.83 -3.01
N THR A 159 22.60 22.83 -4.28
CA THR A 159 23.06 23.75 -5.32
C THR A 159 21.92 24.62 -5.83
N GLN A 160 22.24 25.75 -6.45
CA GLN A 160 21.24 26.61 -7.08
C GLN A 160 20.57 25.88 -8.26
N ASN A 161 21.36 25.16 -9.04
CA ASN A 161 20.86 24.33 -10.16
C ASN A 161 19.83 23.31 -9.67
N THR A 162 20.07 22.63 -8.55
CA THR A 162 19.11 21.67 -7.96
C THR A 162 17.78 22.34 -7.60
N LYS A 163 17.80 23.50 -6.96
CA LYS A 163 16.59 24.23 -6.57
C LYS A 163 15.77 24.70 -7.76
N GLU A 164 16.42 25.19 -8.81
CA GLU A 164 15.77 25.60 -10.06
C GLU A 164 15.18 24.41 -10.81
N THR A 165 15.91 23.30 -10.86
CA THR A 165 15.45 22.05 -11.48
C THR A 165 14.23 21.50 -10.76
N ILE A 166 14.21 21.45 -9.42
CA ILE A 166 13.04 21.03 -8.63
C ILE A 166 11.83 21.91 -8.96
N LYS A 167 12.01 23.24 -8.98
CA LYS A 167 10.93 24.17 -9.27
C LYS A 167 10.32 23.94 -10.67
N THR A 168 11.18 23.78 -11.67
CA THR A 168 10.73 23.52 -13.05
C THR A 168 10.06 22.17 -13.15
N PHE A 169 10.63 21.13 -12.54
CA PHE A 169 10.09 19.78 -12.49
C PHE A 169 8.67 19.74 -11.87
N GLU A 170 8.48 20.38 -10.71
CA GLU A 170 7.16 20.42 -10.07
C GLU A 170 6.12 21.17 -10.91
N ASN A 171 6.53 22.26 -11.56
CA ASN A 171 5.64 23.03 -12.44
C ASN A 171 5.23 22.20 -13.67
N ASP A 172 6.17 21.53 -14.33
CA ASP A 172 5.91 20.68 -15.49
C ASP A 172 4.95 19.55 -15.12
N LEU A 173 5.20 18.90 -13.99
CA LEU A 173 4.41 17.78 -13.50
C LEU A 173 2.98 18.21 -13.11
N ASN A 174 2.82 19.31 -12.38
CA ASN A 174 1.51 19.83 -12.03
C ASN A 174 0.74 20.36 -13.23
N LYS A 175 1.41 20.97 -14.21
CA LYS A 175 0.79 21.36 -15.47
C LYS A 175 0.24 20.13 -16.21
N TRP A 176 1.03 19.06 -16.28
CA TRP A 176 0.58 17.80 -16.89
C TRP A 176 -0.61 17.20 -16.12
N PHE A 177 -0.62 17.24 -14.78
CA PHE A 177 -1.78 16.81 -13.98
C PHE A 177 -3.03 17.64 -14.28
N ILE A 178 -2.91 18.96 -14.34
CA ILE A 178 -4.03 19.86 -14.70
C ILE A 178 -4.59 19.49 -16.08
N ASP A 179 -3.72 19.27 -17.06
CA ASP A 179 -4.13 19.00 -18.45
C ASP A 179 -4.79 17.62 -18.62
N ASN A 180 -4.42 16.64 -17.79
CA ASN A 180 -4.94 15.28 -17.89
C ASN A 180 -5.97 14.92 -16.81
N TYR A 181 -5.96 15.55 -15.64
CA TYR A 181 -6.78 15.18 -14.48
C TYR A 181 -7.49 16.36 -13.81
N GLY A 182 -7.35 17.56 -14.35
CA GLY A 182 -7.95 18.77 -13.75
C GLY A 182 -7.45 18.97 -12.31
N THR A 183 -8.37 18.95 -11.35
CA THR A 183 -8.06 19.13 -9.93
C THR A 183 -7.95 17.82 -9.14
N GLU A 184 -8.10 16.67 -9.80
CA GLU A 184 -8.15 15.37 -9.12
C GLU A 184 -6.81 14.98 -8.50
N ILE A 185 -5.70 15.26 -9.18
CA ILE A 185 -4.35 14.90 -8.75
C ILE A 185 -3.47 16.15 -8.69
N TYR A 186 -2.66 16.25 -7.65
CA TYR A 186 -1.69 17.32 -7.45
C TYR A 186 -0.46 16.78 -6.73
N ILE A 187 0.75 17.23 -7.12
CA ILE A 187 1.99 16.94 -6.38
C ILE A 187 2.46 18.19 -5.63
N GLY A 188 2.71 18.03 -4.33
CA GLY A 188 3.36 19.03 -3.51
C GLY A 188 4.76 18.55 -3.13
N GLY A 189 5.80 19.31 -3.47
CA GLY A 189 7.15 19.03 -3.03
C GLY A 189 7.66 20.02 -2.00
N GLY A 190 8.56 19.58 -1.14
CA GLY A 190 9.24 20.39 -0.15
C GLY A 190 10.68 19.94 0.04
N TYR A 191 11.56 20.83 0.42
CA TYR A 191 12.94 20.48 0.72
C TYR A 191 13.48 21.27 1.92
N ALA A 192 14.49 20.69 2.57
CA ALA A 192 15.27 21.35 3.61
C ALA A 192 16.76 21.16 3.34
N ALA A 193 17.53 22.23 3.49
CA ALA A 193 18.99 22.17 3.42
C ALA A 193 19.54 21.66 4.75
N CYS A 194 20.53 20.75 4.69
CA CYS A 194 21.11 20.15 5.88
C CYS A 194 22.60 19.85 5.72
N SER A 195 23.29 19.81 6.86
CA SER A 195 24.69 19.44 6.98
C SER A 195 24.86 17.94 7.32
N ALA A 196 26.08 17.44 7.23
CA ALA A 196 26.39 16.09 7.67
C ALA A 196 26.14 15.92 9.19
N ASN A 197 26.38 16.95 9.99
CA ASN A 197 26.10 16.94 11.42
C ASN A 197 24.60 16.94 11.73
N ASP A 198 23.75 17.60 10.93
CA ASP A 198 22.29 17.51 11.03
C ASP A 198 21.80 16.08 10.74
N LEU A 199 22.31 15.43 9.71
CA LEU A 199 21.95 14.06 9.33
C LEU A 199 22.41 12.99 10.32
N LYS A 200 23.41 13.31 11.16
CA LYS A 200 23.86 12.50 12.31
C LYS A 200 23.15 12.83 13.60
N ASN A 201 22.23 13.78 13.60
CA ASN A 201 21.59 14.33 14.80
C ASN A 201 22.60 14.77 15.89
N LYS A 202 23.76 15.31 15.46
CA LYS A 202 24.83 15.72 16.39
C LYS A 202 24.40 16.84 17.35
N THR A 203 23.53 17.73 16.86
CA THR A 203 22.78 18.66 17.70
C THR A 203 21.38 18.07 17.90
N ASP A 204 21.00 17.78 19.14
CA ASP A 204 19.73 17.16 19.45
C ASP A 204 18.56 17.86 18.75
N GLY A 205 17.75 17.07 18.08
CA GLY A 205 16.59 17.54 17.33
C GLY A 205 16.89 18.15 15.95
N SER A 206 18.17 18.23 15.50
CA SER A 206 18.49 18.75 14.17
C SER A 206 17.94 17.84 13.05
N TYR A 207 17.99 16.52 13.25
CA TYR A 207 17.41 15.56 12.32
C TYR A 207 15.89 15.72 12.17
N SER A 208 15.16 15.79 13.28
CA SER A 208 13.71 15.98 13.29
C SER A 208 13.28 17.33 12.68
N ARG A 209 14.10 18.37 12.82
CA ARG A 209 13.85 19.69 12.21
C ARG A 209 13.78 19.62 10.70
N ILE A 210 14.66 18.83 10.04
CA ILE A 210 14.67 18.66 8.58
C ILE A 210 13.29 18.18 8.08
N PHE A 211 12.77 17.12 8.66
CA PHE A 211 11.49 16.54 8.22
C PHE A 211 10.30 17.46 8.54
N ARG A 212 10.36 18.20 9.65
CA ARG A 212 9.33 19.19 9.99
C ARG A 212 9.28 20.32 8.97
N GLU A 213 10.44 20.86 8.58
CA GLU A 213 10.55 21.90 7.56
C GLU A 213 10.01 21.43 6.21
N ILE A 214 10.38 20.22 5.78
CA ILE A 214 9.87 19.60 4.55
C ILE A 214 8.35 19.49 4.60
N SER A 215 7.79 18.97 5.69
CA SER A 215 6.35 18.77 5.86
C SER A 215 5.58 20.09 5.83
N GLN A 216 6.14 21.15 6.43
CA GLN A 216 5.56 22.51 6.38
C GLN A 216 5.54 23.04 4.94
N ASN A 217 6.66 22.93 4.21
CA ASN A 217 6.77 23.36 2.81
C ASN A 217 5.77 22.64 1.91
N ILE A 218 5.61 21.32 2.07
CA ILE A 218 4.61 20.53 1.35
C ILE A 218 3.19 21.01 1.68
N SER A 219 2.90 21.21 2.96
CA SER A 219 1.58 21.65 3.42
C SER A 219 1.21 23.03 2.87
N GLU A 220 2.15 23.97 2.85
CA GLU A 220 1.95 25.30 2.27
C GLU A 220 1.64 25.23 0.77
N LYS A 221 2.37 24.40 0.01
CA LYS A 221 2.11 24.19 -1.42
C LYS A 221 0.76 23.54 -1.66
N LYS A 222 0.36 22.56 -0.83
CA LYS A 222 -0.96 21.92 -0.91
C LYS A 222 -2.12 22.88 -0.63
N MET A 223 -1.91 23.92 0.18
CA MET A 223 -2.90 24.99 0.39
C MET A 223 -2.96 25.99 -0.77
N LYS A 224 -1.88 26.14 -1.55
CA LYS A 224 -1.77 27.09 -2.67
C LYS A 224 -1.49 26.35 -3.98
N ARG A 225 -2.35 25.37 -4.32
CA ARG A 225 -2.10 24.41 -5.42
C ARG A 225 -2.01 25.05 -6.79
N TYR A 226 -2.86 26.04 -7.08
CA TYR A 226 -3.05 26.55 -8.43
C TYR A 226 -2.77 28.04 -8.51
N SER A 227 -2.05 28.45 -9.56
CA SER A 227 -1.83 29.84 -9.89
C SER A 227 -3.08 30.47 -10.54
N ALA A 228 -3.14 31.79 -10.60
CA ALA A 228 -4.24 32.47 -11.28
C ALA A 228 -4.41 32.07 -12.77
N PRO A 229 -3.35 31.87 -13.57
CA PRO A 229 -3.45 31.28 -14.90
C PRO A 229 -4.05 29.86 -14.89
N ASP A 230 -3.67 28.99 -13.95
CA ASP A 230 -4.20 27.63 -13.85
C ASP A 230 -5.70 27.64 -13.56
N ILE A 231 -6.14 28.50 -12.62
CA ILE A 231 -7.56 28.66 -12.28
C ILE A 231 -8.36 29.17 -13.50
N ARG A 232 -7.81 30.12 -14.27
CA ARG A 232 -8.44 30.59 -15.51
C ARG A 232 -8.57 29.46 -16.52
N LYS A 233 -7.52 28.66 -16.71
CA LYS A 233 -7.50 27.51 -17.61
C LYS A 233 -8.54 26.47 -17.22
N LEU A 234 -8.60 26.09 -15.94
CA LEU A 234 -9.59 25.15 -15.40
C LEU A 234 -11.04 25.62 -15.63
N ASN A 235 -11.31 26.93 -15.48
CA ASN A 235 -12.64 27.52 -15.68
C ASN A 235 -12.99 27.77 -17.15
N SER A 236 -12.01 27.81 -18.06
CA SER A 236 -12.23 28.03 -19.48
C SER A 236 -12.37 26.74 -20.29
N HIS A 237 -12.26 25.59 -19.66
CA HIS A 237 -12.37 24.30 -20.34
C HIS A 237 -13.80 24.08 -20.85
N LYS A 238 -13.97 24.13 -22.16
CA LYS A 238 -15.22 23.71 -22.83
C LYS A 238 -15.07 22.21 -23.12
N SER A 239 -16.04 21.42 -22.68
CA SER A 239 -16.12 20.02 -23.09
C SER A 239 -16.42 19.96 -24.59
N ASP A 240 -15.61 19.29 -25.35
CA ASP A 240 -15.75 19.16 -26.80
C ASP A 240 -16.94 18.26 -27.22
N ASP A 241 -17.45 17.44 -26.29
CA ASP A 241 -18.52 16.48 -26.55
C ASP A 241 -19.52 16.44 -25.40
N ASN A 242 -20.55 17.29 -25.50
CA ASN A 242 -21.52 17.54 -24.41
C ASN A 242 -22.51 16.38 -24.16
N GLU A 243 -22.50 15.30 -24.97
CA GLU A 243 -23.57 14.29 -24.93
C GLU A 243 -23.08 12.90 -24.49
N ARG A 244 -21.76 12.63 -24.46
CA ARG A 244 -21.23 11.31 -24.15
C ARG A 244 -20.17 11.35 -23.05
N GLU A 245 -20.21 10.36 -22.20
CA GLU A 245 -19.27 10.18 -21.11
C GLU A 245 -18.57 8.82 -21.18
N CYS A 246 -17.33 8.78 -20.71
CA CYS A 246 -16.63 7.51 -20.51
C CYS A 246 -17.39 6.63 -19.51
N VAL A 247 -17.75 5.42 -19.91
CA VAL A 247 -18.51 4.48 -19.05
C VAL A 247 -17.76 4.08 -17.76
N ILE A 248 -16.44 4.34 -17.68
CA ILE A 248 -15.60 3.99 -16.54
C ILE A 248 -15.39 5.17 -15.60
N CYS A 249 -14.85 6.31 -16.09
CA CYS A 249 -14.45 7.45 -15.27
C CYS A 249 -15.34 8.69 -15.41
N LYS A 250 -16.39 8.62 -16.23
CA LYS A 250 -17.35 9.72 -16.44
C LYS A 250 -16.79 11.00 -17.08
N ARG A 251 -15.58 10.97 -17.61
CA ARG A 251 -15.04 12.09 -18.39
C ARG A 251 -15.66 12.12 -19.78
N SER A 252 -15.78 13.33 -20.34
CA SER A 252 -16.34 13.58 -21.67
C SER A 252 -15.29 13.91 -22.73
N ASP A 253 -14.00 13.99 -22.36
CA ASP A 253 -12.90 14.30 -23.28
C ASP A 253 -12.20 13.05 -23.83
N LYS A 254 -11.65 13.15 -25.04
CA LYS A 254 -10.86 12.11 -25.72
C LYS A 254 -11.52 10.73 -25.72
N LEU A 255 -12.80 10.68 -26.09
CA LEU A 255 -13.58 9.45 -26.13
C LEU A 255 -13.26 8.61 -27.38
N THR A 256 -13.16 7.31 -27.18
CA THR A 256 -13.04 6.29 -28.25
C THR A 256 -14.13 5.25 -28.08
N GLU A 257 -14.55 4.62 -29.16
CA GLU A 257 -15.50 3.52 -29.11
C GLU A 257 -14.76 2.20 -29.04
N VAL A 258 -14.97 1.44 -27.95
CA VAL A 258 -14.39 0.11 -27.72
C VAL A 258 -15.53 -0.86 -27.45
N ASN A 259 -15.73 -1.83 -28.33
CA ASN A 259 -16.81 -2.84 -28.22
C ASN A 259 -18.21 -2.22 -28.01
N GLY A 260 -18.55 -1.17 -28.79
CA GLY A 260 -19.84 -0.47 -28.69
C GLY A 260 -20.03 0.40 -27.44
N LYS A 261 -18.95 0.71 -26.71
CA LYS A 261 -18.98 1.57 -25.51
C LYS A 261 -18.04 2.75 -25.67
N CYS A 262 -18.49 3.94 -25.24
CA CYS A 262 -17.63 5.11 -25.15
C CYS A 262 -16.68 5.02 -23.97
N ILE A 263 -15.39 4.95 -24.24
CA ILE A 263 -14.32 4.86 -23.22
C ILE A 263 -13.26 5.91 -23.58
N CYS A 264 -12.75 6.67 -22.61
CA CYS A 264 -11.66 7.60 -22.88
C CYS A 264 -10.35 6.87 -23.15
N GLU A 265 -9.44 7.49 -23.91
CA GLU A 265 -8.12 6.89 -24.27
C GLU A 265 -7.37 6.37 -23.04
N LEU A 266 -7.36 7.13 -21.95
CA LEU A 266 -6.73 6.70 -20.70
C LEU A 266 -7.32 5.40 -20.16
N CYS A 267 -8.64 5.32 -20.00
CA CYS A 267 -9.29 4.12 -19.48
C CYS A 267 -9.09 2.91 -20.42
N ALA A 268 -9.09 3.12 -21.73
CA ALA A 268 -8.81 2.07 -22.71
C ALA A 268 -7.38 1.53 -22.56
N GLY A 269 -6.39 2.41 -22.41
CA GLY A 269 -4.99 2.05 -22.16
C GLY A 269 -4.81 1.32 -20.84
N LEU A 270 -5.45 1.82 -19.75
CA LEU A 270 -5.38 1.21 -18.42
C LEU A 270 -6.02 -0.18 -18.35
N LEU A 271 -7.11 -0.44 -19.09
CA LEU A 271 -7.69 -1.78 -19.15
C LEU A 271 -6.71 -2.80 -19.78
N LYS A 272 -5.97 -2.39 -20.82
CA LYS A 272 -4.93 -3.25 -21.42
C LYS A 272 -3.74 -3.43 -20.49
N LEU A 273 -3.33 -2.37 -19.78
CA LEU A 273 -2.29 -2.44 -18.76
C LEU A 273 -2.66 -3.48 -17.68
N SER A 274 -3.92 -3.53 -17.25
CA SER A 274 -4.40 -4.49 -16.25
C SER A 274 -4.13 -5.94 -16.64
N ASP A 275 -4.30 -6.30 -17.90
CA ASP A 275 -4.08 -7.68 -18.36
C ASP A 275 -2.60 -8.12 -18.23
N SER A 276 -1.66 -7.17 -18.27
CA SER A 276 -0.22 -7.44 -18.05
C SER A 276 0.15 -7.57 -16.56
N ILE A 277 -0.65 -6.99 -15.67
CA ILE A 277 -0.38 -7.01 -14.22
C ILE A 277 -0.86 -8.33 -13.60
N ILE A 278 -2.01 -8.84 -14.09
CA ILE A 278 -2.73 -9.97 -13.47
C ILE A 278 -2.06 -11.32 -13.74
N ASP A 279 -1.43 -11.49 -14.89
CA ASP A 279 -0.83 -12.79 -15.26
C ASP A 279 0.58 -12.91 -14.67
N PRO A 280 0.79 -13.74 -13.61
CA PRO A 280 2.09 -13.93 -12.99
C PRO A 280 3.08 -14.68 -13.90
N ASN A 281 2.59 -15.39 -14.93
CA ASN A 281 3.41 -16.17 -15.87
C ASN A 281 3.88 -15.33 -17.05
N LYS A 282 3.23 -14.21 -17.31
CA LYS A 282 3.58 -13.32 -18.41
C LYS A 282 4.64 -12.31 -17.96
N LYS A 283 5.90 -12.57 -18.30
CA LYS A 283 6.99 -11.61 -18.10
C LYS A 283 6.81 -10.45 -19.07
N CYS A 284 6.28 -9.34 -18.56
CA CYS A 284 6.10 -8.10 -19.29
C CYS A 284 7.10 -7.05 -18.81
N PHE A 285 7.50 -6.19 -19.73
CA PHE A 285 8.30 -5.00 -19.48
C PHE A 285 7.47 -3.76 -19.78
N TYR A 286 7.58 -2.78 -18.93
CA TYR A 286 6.90 -1.49 -19.03
C TYR A 286 7.90 -0.51 -19.60
N THR A 287 7.79 -0.27 -20.90
CA THR A 287 8.76 0.54 -21.67
C THR A 287 8.28 1.97 -21.78
N ILE A 288 9.18 2.90 -21.50
CA ILE A 288 8.94 4.34 -21.60
C ILE A 288 9.58 4.86 -22.89
N LEU A 289 8.80 5.59 -23.66
CA LEU A 289 9.18 6.23 -24.92
C LEU A 289 8.97 7.74 -24.81
N ASP A 290 9.77 8.53 -25.51
CA ASP A 290 9.64 10.00 -25.61
C ASP A 290 8.82 10.45 -26.82
N CYS A 291 8.23 9.53 -27.55
CA CYS A 291 7.33 9.78 -28.66
C CYS A 291 6.08 8.93 -28.55
N LYS A 292 4.92 9.47 -28.94
CA LYS A 292 3.67 8.71 -28.96
C LYS A 292 3.77 7.62 -30.04
N PRO A 293 3.78 6.34 -29.66
CA PRO A 293 3.83 5.27 -30.65
C PRO A 293 2.49 5.14 -31.37
N ASP A 294 2.52 4.60 -32.60
CA ASP A 294 1.31 4.35 -33.41
C ASP A 294 0.34 3.33 -32.77
N GLN A 295 0.79 2.63 -31.75
CA GLN A 295 -0.03 1.70 -31.00
C GLN A 295 -1.11 2.42 -30.21
N LYS A 296 -2.40 2.11 -30.49
CA LYS A 296 -3.59 2.61 -29.76
C LYS A 296 -3.61 2.28 -28.25
N THR A 297 -2.55 1.70 -27.71
CA THR A 297 -2.45 1.16 -26.36
C THR A 297 -1.48 1.90 -25.46
N ALA A 298 -0.78 2.88 -25.99
CA ALA A 298 0.15 3.69 -25.22
C ALA A 298 -0.62 4.56 -24.20
N VAL A 299 -0.12 4.60 -22.96
CA VAL A 299 -0.66 5.42 -21.89
C VAL A 299 0.25 6.63 -21.70
N SER A 300 -0.32 7.83 -21.70
CA SER A 300 0.44 9.06 -21.46
C SER A 300 1.04 9.09 -20.06
N LEU A 301 2.27 9.54 -19.94
CA LEU A 301 3.00 9.82 -18.71
C LEU A 301 3.42 11.29 -18.66
N PRO A 302 3.84 11.82 -17.50
CA PRO A 302 4.41 13.18 -17.42
C PRO A 302 5.60 13.37 -18.35
N PHE A 303 5.90 14.64 -18.68
CA PHE A 303 7.07 15.06 -19.46
C PHE A 303 7.07 14.56 -20.91
N ASP A 304 5.88 14.49 -21.53
CA ASP A 304 5.66 13.99 -22.89
C ASP A 304 6.15 12.56 -23.13
N LEU A 305 6.17 11.76 -22.05
CA LEU A 305 6.52 10.36 -22.09
C LEU A 305 5.29 9.46 -22.29
N PHE A 306 5.51 8.27 -22.83
CA PHE A 306 4.47 7.29 -23.13
C PHE A 306 4.88 5.90 -22.63
N LEU A 307 3.92 5.22 -22.01
CA LEU A 307 4.07 3.86 -21.50
C LEU A 307 3.55 2.86 -22.53
N THR A 308 4.35 1.87 -22.82
CA THR A 308 3.97 0.66 -23.58
C THR A 308 4.30 -0.60 -22.80
N VAL A 309 3.60 -1.70 -23.10
CA VAL A 309 3.85 -3.01 -22.50
C VAL A 309 4.44 -3.93 -23.57
N ASN A 310 5.64 -4.44 -23.30
CA ASN A 310 6.42 -5.22 -24.25
C ASN A 310 6.78 -6.60 -23.70
N SER A 311 6.90 -7.56 -24.57
CA SER A 311 7.59 -8.83 -24.32
C SER A 311 9.11 -8.62 -24.23
N ALA A 312 9.83 -9.65 -23.82
CA ALA A 312 11.28 -9.58 -23.74
C ALA A 312 11.98 -9.36 -25.09
N ASP A 313 11.38 -9.84 -26.17
CA ASP A 313 11.98 -9.71 -27.52
C ASP A 313 11.67 -8.33 -28.12
N GLU A 314 10.43 -7.83 -27.93
CA GLU A 314 10.05 -6.45 -28.27
C GLU A 314 10.89 -5.42 -27.50
N LEU A 315 11.17 -5.66 -26.21
CA LEU A 315 12.05 -4.79 -25.45
C LEU A 315 13.46 -4.72 -26.04
N LYS A 316 14.03 -5.89 -26.42
CA LYS A 316 15.36 -5.92 -27.06
C LYS A 316 15.38 -5.15 -28.37
N GLU A 317 14.32 -5.26 -29.14
CA GLU A 317 14.18 -4.56 -30.41
C GLU A 317 14.09 -3.05 -30.18
N ASN A 318 13.25 -2.62 -29.24
CA ASN A 318 13.14 -1.22 -28.84
C ASN A 318 14.49 -0.65 -28.38
N MET A 319 15.21 -1.35 -27.52
CA MET A 319 16.53 -0.90 -27.02
C MET A 319 17.58 -0.77 -28.12
N LYS A 320 17.46 -1.54 -29.23
CA LYS A 320 18.44 -1.53 -30.31
C LYS A 320 18.10 -0.56 -31.43
N ASN A 321 16.84 -0.50 -31.80
CA ASN A 321 16.40 0.07 -33.07
C ASN A 321 15.47 1.28 -32.89
N ASN A 322 14.97 1.54 -31.66
CA ASN A 322 14.06 2.63 -31.41
C ASN A 322 14.81 3.80 -30.75
N GLU A 323 15.06 4.85 -31.52
CA GLU A 323 15.68 6.08 -31.04
C GLU A 323 14.87 6.83 -29.98
N HIS A 324 13.57 6.51 -29.86
CA HIS A 324 12.66 7.05 -28.87
C HIS A 324 12.60 6.24 -27.56
N TYR A 325 13.41 5.18 -27.43
CA TYR A 325 13.49 4.41 -26.19
C TYR A 325 14.18 5.22 -25.09
N VAL A 326 13.51 5.39 -23.95
CA VAL A 326 14.04 6.09 -22.78
C VAL A 326 14.53 5.09 -21.74
N ARG A 327 13.64 4.24 -21.23
CA ARG A 327 13.93 3.25 -20.18
C ARG A 327 12.85 2.17 -20.11
N SER A 328 13.08 1.17 -19.26
CA SER A 328 12.05 0.17 -18.99
C SER A 328 12.01 -0.23 -17.52
N TYR A 329 10.84 -0.70 -17.10
CA TYR A 329 10.61 -1.25 -15.77
C TYR A 329 10.16 -2.71 -15.85
N SER A 330 10.50 -3.49 -14.83
CA SER A 330 10.04 -4.87 -14.65
C SER A 330 9.38 -5.05 -13.29
N LYS A 331 8.28 -5.79 -13.28
CA LYS A 331 7.50 -6.04 -12.07
C LYS A 331 8.05 -7.25 -11.30
N ASN A 332 8.39 -7.07 -10.03
CA ASN A 332 8.79 -8.14 -9.10
C ASN A 332 9.92 -9.04 -9.60
N SER A 333 10.71 -8.60 -10.56
CA SER A 333 11.81 -9.37 -11.11
C SER A 333 12.97 -8.47 -11.49
N MET A 334 14.18 -8.93 -11.23
CA MET A 334 15.42 -8.26 -11.58
C MET A 334 15.85 -8.72 -12.98
N ASN A 335 16.17 -7.76 -13.85
CA ASN A 335 16.69 -8.01 -15.19
C ASN A 335 17.92 -7.15 -15.44
N THR A 336 19.08 -7.76 -15.43
CA THR A 336 20.38 -7.14 -15.64
C THR A 336 21.05 -7.67 -16.91
N GLY A 337 22.17 -7.08 -17.31
CA GLY A 337 22.93 -7.50 -18.47
C GLY A 337 22.33 -7.02 -19.79
N LYS A 338 22.01 -7.93 -20.71
CA LYS A 338 21.52 -7.57 -22.07
C LYS A 338 20.13 -6.93 -22.10
N ARG A 339 19.37 -6.97 -20.99
CA ARG A 339 18.03 -6.41 -20.85
C ARG A 339 17.99 -5.57 -19.60
N LEU A 340 18.34 -4.32 -19.74
CA LEU A 340 18.35 -3.39 -18.62
C LEU A 340 16.91 -2.95 -18.34
N SER A 341 16.41 -3.24 -17.15
CA SER A 341 15.15 -2.68 -16.66
C SER A 341 15.22 -2.48 -15.16
N SER A 342 14.75 -1.34 -14.69
CA SER A 342 14.62 -1.07 -13.26
C SER A 342 13.46 -1.88 -12.69
N ARG A 343 13.68 -2.47 -11.52
CA ARG A 343 12.67 -3.27 -10.83
C ARG A 343 11.70 -2.37 -10.07
N ILE A 344 10.41 -2.70 -10.18
CA ILE A 344 9.35 -2.14 -9.34
C ILE A 344 8.75 -3.27 -8.50
N TRP A 345 8.75 -3.09 -7.19
CA TRP A 345 8.04 -3.97 -6.27
C TRP A 345 6.56 -3.64 -6.26
N VAL A 346 5.70 -4.64 -6.39
CA VAL A 346 4.23 -4.45 -6.47
C VAL A 346 3.52 -5.57 -5.73
N GLY A 347 2.54 -5.20 -4.89
CA GLY A 347 1.54 -6.13 -4.40
C GLY A 347 0.61 -6.53 -5.54
N ASP A 348 0.85 -7.67 -6.18
CA ASP A 348 0.16 -8.08 -7.40
C ASP A 348 -0.69 -9.34 -7.27
N TYR A 349 -0.84 -9.88 -6.06
CA TYR A 349 -1.66 -11.06 -5.83
C TYR A 349 -3.11 -10.84 -6.25
N CYS A 350 -3.66 -11.81 -6.99
CA CYS A 350 -5.05 -11.79 -7.45
C CYS A 350 -5.53 -13.23 -7.73
N SER A 351 -6.59 -13.66 -7.09
CA SER A 351 -7.18 -14.99 -7.26
C SER A 351 -8.20 -15.07 -8.38
N ALA A 352 -8.93 -13.98 -8.66
CA ALA A 352 -10.02 -13.95 -9.64
C ALA A 352 -10.07 -12.59 -10.36
N LYS A 353 -10.73 -12.56 -11.53
CA LYS A 353 -10.80 -11.38 -12.39
C LYS A 353 -11.98 -10.45 -12.07
N GLU A 354 -12.95 -10.92 -11.30
CA GLU A 354 -14.22 -10.23 -11.01
C GLU A 354 -14.65 -10.40 -9.56
N PHE A 355 -15.31 -9.40 -8.99
CA PHE A 355 -15.85 -9.45 -7.63
C PHE A 355 -16.94 -10.51 -7.44
N ALA A 356 -17.76 -10.75 -8.48
CA ALA A 356 -18.78 -11.79 -8.45
C ALA A 356 -18.17 -13.17 -8.20
N ILE A 357 -17.07 -13.50 -8.90
CA ILE A 357 -16.38 -14.78 -8.71
C ILE A 357 -15.79 -14.90 -7.31
N MET A 358 -15.27 -13.80 -6.75
CA MET A 358 -14.77 -13.79 -5.37
C MET A 358 -15.90 -13.99 -4.36
N ALA A 359 -17.07 -13.39 -4.60
CA ALA A 359 -18.23 -13.59 -3.75
C ALA A 359 -18.75 -15.04 -3.82
N GLU A 360 -18.87 -15.61 -5.02
CA GLU A 360 -19.31 -17.00 -5.22
C GLU A 360 -18.39 -18.02 -4.52
N ASN A 361 -17.08 -17.76 -4.52
CA ASN A 361 -16.09 -18.61 -3.86
C ASN A 361 -15.95 -18.33 -2.35
N SER A 362 -16.70 -17.37 -1.78
CA SER A 362 -16.68 -17.13 -0.34
C SER A 362 -17.47 -18.20 0.42
N CYS A 363 -17.09 -18.44 1.66
CA CYS A 363 -17.79 -19.38 2.52
C CYS A 363 -19.13 -18.79 3.02
N GLY A 364 -20.18 -19.60 3.09
CA GLY A 364 -21.50 -19.18 3.57
C GLY A 364 -22.11 -18.10 2.67
N ILE A 365 -22.36 -16.89 3.21
CA ILE A 365 -22.94 -15.77 2.43
C ILE A 365 -22.06 -15.39 1.24
N LYS A 366 -22.69 -15.11 0.11
CA LYS A 366 -21.99 -14.70 -1.13
C LYS A 366 -21.72 -13.20 -1.11
N ARG A 367 -20.66 -12.82 -0.40
CA ARG A 367 -20.28 -11.42 -0.19
C ARG A 367 -18.78 -11.23 -0.41
N ILE A 368 -18.42 -10.01 -0.76
CA ILE A 368 -17.03 -9.53 -0.74
C ILE A 368 -16.80 -8.68 0.49
N ALA A 369 -15.56 -8.65 0.93
CA ALA A 369 -15.09 -7.67 1.90
C ALA A 369 -14.02 -6.76 1.29
N VAL A 370 -13.93 -5.56 1.85
CA VAL A 370 -12.90 -4.57 1.55
C VAL A 370 -12.14 -4.29 2.84
N LEU A 371 -10.84 -4.53 2.81
CA LEU A 371 -9.90 -4.18 3.86
C LEU A 371 -9.17 -2.89 3.48
N ARG A 372 -9.17 -1.93 4.39
CA ARG A 372 -8.20 -0.83 4.43
C ARG A 372 -7.40 -0.93 5.71
N ALA A 373 -6.10 -0.80 5.59
CA ALA A 373 -5.21 -0.88 6.74
C ALA A 373 -4.01 0.04 6.54
N ASP A 374 -3.53 0.65 7.63
CA ASP A 374 -2.43 1.58 7.62
C ASP A 374 -1.58 1.44 8.89
N ILE A 375 -0.26 1.64 8.76
CA ILE A 375 0.67 1.56 9.89
C ILE A 375 0.42 2.72 10.86
N ASP A 376 0.32 2.40 12.13
CA ASP A 376 0.12 3.39 13.17
C ASP A 376 1.38 4.24 13.39
N ASN A 377 1.21 5.57 13.34
CA ASN A 377 2.24 6.56 13.68
C ASN A 377 3.56 6.45 12.88
N LEU A 378 3.52 5.95 11.63
CA LEU A 378 4.73 5.72 10.84
C LEU A 378 5.60 6.98 10.69
N GLY A 379 4.99 8.15 10.44
CA GLY A 379 5.73 9.41 10.36
C GLY A 379 6.50 9.75 11.64
N GLN A 380 5.92 9.45 12.82
CA GLN A 380 6.62 9.62 14.10
C GLN A 380 7.73 8.58 14.27
N THR A 381 7.53 7.35 13.79
CA THR A 381 8.54 6.28 13.83
C THR A 381 9.78 6.66 13.02
N PHE A 382 9.64 7.28 11.85
CA PHE A 382 10.78 7.75 11.06
C PHE A 382 11.55 8.90 11.71
N VAL A 383 10.88 9.72 12.51
CA VAL A 383 11.49 10.92 13.12
C VAL A 383 11.99 10.65 14.53
N HIS A 384 11.30 9.81 15.30
CA HIS A 384 11.55 9.58 16.74
C HIS A 384 11.53 8.09 17.13
N GLY A 385 11.50 7.16 16.18
CA GLY A 385 11.41 5.73 16.47
C GLY A 385 12.70 5.08 16.96
N PHE A 386 13.81 5.78 16.86
CA PHE A 386 15.11 5.34 17.36
C PHE A 386 15.55 6.20 18.53
N ASP A 387 16.32 5.64 19.45
CA ASP A 387 17.04 6.43 20.47
C ASP A 387 17.90 7.50 19.79
N ASP A 388 18.07 8.67 20.41
CA ASP A 388 18.74 9.84 19.83
C ASP A 388 20.09 9.53 19.19
N LYS A 389 20.91 8.68 19.83
CA LYS A 389 22.22 8.23 19.31
C LYS A 389 22.14 7.36 18.06
N TYR A 390 20.96 6.77 17.78
CA TYR A 390 20.71 5.89 16.63
C TYR A 390 19.80 6.55 15.59
N ASN A 391 19.26 7.71 15.88
CA ASN A 391 18.37 8.44 14.99
C ASN A 391 19.19 9.11 13.86
N THR A 392 19.49 8.33 12.85
CA THR A 392 20.35 8.71 11.72
C THR A 392 19.69 8.36 10.39
N ILE A 393 20.07 9.10 9.35
CA ILE A 393 19.55 8.90 7.98
C ILE A 393 19.74 7.47 7.47
N SER A 394 20.84 6.79 7.85
CA SER A 394 21.12 5.43 7.41
C SER A 394 20.09 4.44 7.96
N ARG A 395 19.70 4.56 9.24
CA ARG A 395 18.69 3.69 9.85
C ARG A 395 17.29 3.97 9.33
N THR A 396 16.96 5.25 9.16
CA THR A 396 15.69 5.65 8.56
C THR A 396 15.56 5.10 7.13
N SER A 397 16.63 5.16 6.32
CA SER A 397 16.65 4.62 4.96
C SER A 397 16.49 3.09 4.95
N GLU A 398 17.21 2.37 5.82
CA GLU A 398 17.10 0.92 5.95
C GLU A 398 15.68 0.49 6.36
N LEU A 399 15.10 1.12 7.39
CA LEU A 399 13.72 0.85 7.83
C LEU A 399 12.73 1.08 6.69
N SER A 400 12.88 2.18 5.97
CA SER A 400 12.05 2.54 4.85
C SER A 400 12.12 1.50 3.71
N ALA A 401 13.33 1.07 3.34
CA ALA A 401 13.54 0.04 2.33
C ALA A 401 12.90 -1.30 2.73
N LYS A 402 13.05 -1.72 3.99
CA LYS A 402 12.47 -2.96 4.52
C LYS A 402 10.94 -2.90 4.59
N LEU A 403 10.35 -1.77 4.99
CA LEU A 403 8.90 -1.58 4.97
C LEU A 403 8.34 -1.61 3.55
N SER A 404 8.99 -0.92 2.61
CA SER A 404 8.61 -1.00 1.20
C SER A 404 8.63 -2.45 0.67
N LEU A 405 9.66 -3.21 0.99
CA LEU A 405 9.76 -4.62 0.62
C LEU A 405 8.64 -5.45 1.25
N PHE A 406 8.33 -5.20 2.52
CA PHE A 406 7.25 -5.89 3.24
C PHE A 406 5.90 -5.65 2.57
N PHE A 407 5.50 -4.39 2.40
CA PHE A 407 4.18 -4.04 1.87
C PHE A 407 4.05 -4.23 0.36
N LYS A 408 5.10 -3.98 -0.42
CA LYS A 408 5.03 -4.10 -1.88
C LYS A 408 5.31 -5.51 -2.40
N TYR A 409 6.11 -6.32 -1.71
CA TYR A 409 6.50 -7.64 -2.21
C TYR A 409 6.09 -8.79 -1.29
N ASN A 410 6.45 -8.74 0.00
CA ASN A 410 6.20 -9.87 0.91
C ASN A 410 4.71 -10.11 1.16
N ILE A 411 3.88 -9.08 1.05
CA ILE A 411 2.41 -9.20 1.12
C ILE A 411 1.85 -10.23 0.11
N ASN A 412 2.48 -10.38 -1.06
CA ASN A 412 2.09 -11.42 -2.03
C ASN A 412 2.24 -12.84 -1.44
N SER A 413 3.27 -13.06 -0.63
CA SER A 413 3.50 -14.34 0.03
C SER A 413 2.48 -14.60 1.15
N ILE A 414 2.08 -13.57 1.89
CA ILE A 414 1.01 -13.65 2.91
C ILE A 414 -0.30 -14.08 2.25
N MET A 415 -0.61 -13.53 1.09
CA MET A 415 -1.83 -13.89 0.34
C MET A 415 -1.75 -15.30 -0.27
N LYS A 416 -0.58 -15.72 -0.77
CA LYS A 416 -0.36 -17.04 -1.37
C LYS A 416 -0.34 -18.18 -0.37
N LYS A 417 0.13 -17.92 0.85
CA LYS A 417 0.32 -18.91 1.91
C LYS A 417 -0.38 -18.48 3.20
N PRO A 418 -1.73 -18.57 3.25
CA PRO A 418 -2.50 -18.23 4.44
C PRO A 418 -2.09 -19.05 5.66
N VAL A 419 -1.99 -18.39 6.81
CA VAL A 419 -1.71 -19.05 8.11
C VAL A 419 -3.00 -19.18 8.91
N PHE A 420 -3.75 -18.10 9.05
CA PHE A 420 -5.04 -18.10 9.73
C PHE A 420 -6.20 -18.20 8.72
N ARG A 421 -7.20 -19.03 8.99
CA ARG A 421 -8.43 -19.14 8.19
C ARG A 421 -9.66 -19.22 9.09
N LEU A 422 -10.70 -18.43 8.76
CA LEU A 422 -12.02 -18.61 9.38
C LEU A 422 -12.66 -19.93 8.94
N ASN A 423 -12.54 -20.27 7.65
CA ASN A 423 -12.90 -21.57 7.10
C ASN A 423 -11.67 -22.49 7.08
N GLU A 424 -11.54 -23.34 8.06
CA GLU A 424 -10.40 -24.27 8.19
C GLU A 424 -10.29 -25.28 7.05
N ASN A 425 -11.38 -25.54 6.33
CA ASN A 425 -11.42 -26.47 5.21
C ASN A 425 -10.98 -25.83 3.87
N ALA A 426 -10.74 -24.52 3.85
CA ALA A 426 -10.30 -23.84 2.63
C ALA A 426 -8.83 -24.14 2.34
N GLU A 427 -8.53 -24.50 1.08
CA GLU A 427 -7.19 -24.81 0.60
C GLU A 427 -6.64 -23.73 -0.34
N GLY A 428 -5.34 -23.79 -0.62
CA GLY A 428 -4.69 -22.88 -1.58
C GLY A 428 -4.44 -21.47 -1.04
N GLY A 429 -4.29 -20.50 -1.96
CA GLY A 429 -4.13 -19.08 -1.61
C GLY A 429 -5.45 -18.42 -1.22
N ARG A 430 -5.40 -17.16 -0.79
CA ARG A 430 -6.58 -16.36 -0.45
C ARG A 430 -7.46 -16.11 -1.68
N ASN A 431 -8.77 -16.19 -1.52
CA ASN A 431 -9.74 -15.72 -2.50
C ASN A 431 -9.87 -14.19 -2.43
N ALA A 432 -8.83 -13.49 -2.87
CA ALA A 432 -8.74 -12.04 -2.77
C ALA A 432 -7.80 -11.44 -3.80
N ALA A 433 -7.79 -10.12 -3.90
CA ALA A 433 -6.85 -9.36 -4.72
C ALA A 433 -6.30 -8.16 -3.94
N ILE A 434 -5.01 -7.92 -4.06
CA ILE A 434 -4.37 -6.68 -3.65
C ILE A 434 -4.66 -5.65 -4.73
N ILE A 435 -5.32 -4.57 -4.37
CA ILE A 435 -5.62 -3.44 -5.26
C ILE A 435 -4.50 -2.42 -5.18
N TYR A 436 -4.12 -2.09 -3.97
CA TYR A 436 -3.10 -1.13 -3.64
C TYR A 436 -2.34 -1.61 -2.42
N SER A 437 -1.03 -1.44 -2.48
CA SER A 437 -0.13 -1.73 -1.36
C SER A 437 1.04 -0.75 -1.48
N GLY A 438 0.92 0.35 -0.79
CA GLY A 438 1.91 1.44 -0.75
C GLY A 438 3.02 1.17 0.25
N GLY A 439 3.67 2.22 0.75
CA GLY A 439 4.69 2.08 1.79
C GLY A 439 4.14 1.72 3.17
N ASP A 440 2.92 2.08 3.46
CA ASP A 440 2.29 2.02 4.77
C ASP A 440 0.82 1.61 4.72
N ASP A 441 0.12 1.91 3.64
CA ASP A 441 -1.29 1.66 3.50
C ASP A 441 -1.58 0.50 2.52
N VAL A 442 -2.65 -0.24 2.78
CA VAL A 442 -3.05 -1.45 2.04
C VAL A 442 -4.54 -1.43 1.76
N PHE A 443 -4.90 -1.78 0.51
CA PHE A 443 -6.28 -1.98 0.09
C PHE A 443 -6.44 -3.35 -0.56
N ILE A 444 -7.21 -4.23 0.09
CA ILE A 444 -7.46 -5.61 -0.37
C ILE A 444 -8.97 -5.81 -0.54
N VAL A 445 -9.38 -6.51 -1.59
CA VAL A 445 -10.76 -6.92 -1.84
C VAL A 445 -10.80 -8.43 -2.10
N GLY A 446 -11.79 -9.11 -1.60
CA GLY A 446 -11.93 -10.56 -1.80
C GLY A 446 -13.17 -11.15 -1.14
N GLY A 447 -13.28 -12.48 -1.09
CA GLY A 447 -14.26 -13.18 -0.29
C GLY A 447 -14.17 -12.75 1.17
N TRP A 448 -15.30 -12.48 1.79
CA TRP A 448 -15.37 -11.85 3.11
C TRP A 448 -14.57 -12.59 4.18
N ASP A 449 -14.61 -13.91 4.17
CA ASP A 449 -13.89 -14.79 5.11
C ASP A 449 -12.37 -14.76 4.90
N ASP A 450 -11.93 -14.74 3.65
CA ASP A 450 -10.51 -14.66 3.28
C ASP A 450 -9.91 -13.28 3.55
N VAL A 451 -10.68 -12.20 3.40
CA VAL A 451 -10.20 -10.83 3.70
C VAL A 451 -10.00 -10.63 5.20
N ILE A 452 -10.90 -11.15 6.05
CA ILE A 452 -10.70 -11.12 7.50
C ILE A 452 -9.44 -11.92 7.89
N GLY A 453 -9.27 -13.10 7.31
CA GLY A 453 -8.07 -13.90 7.54
C GLY A 453 -6.80 -13.21 7.03
N ALA A 454 -6.84 -12.52 5.89
CA ALA A 454 -5.72 -11.76 5.35
C ALA A 454 -5.31 -10.61 6.29
N ALA A 455 -6.29 -9.93 6.88
CA ALA A 455 -6.04 -8.84 7.83
C ALA A 455 -5.33 -9.34 9.10
N ILE A 456 -5.75 -10.49 9.64
CA ILE A 456 -5.11 -11.12 10.79
C ILE A 456 -3.68 -11.57 10.44
N ASP A 457 -3.48 -12.22 9.29
CA ASP A 457 -2.14 -12.64 8.85
C ASP A 457 -1.21 -11.45 8.60
N LEU A 458 -1.73 -10.36 8.03
CA LEU A 458 -0.96 -9.14 7.80
C LEU A 458 -0.50 -8.50 9.11
N ASN A 459 -1.40 -8.38 10.10
CA ASN A 459 -1.07 -7.89 11.43
C ASN A 459 0.01 -8.77 12.11
N ASN A 460 -0.18 -10.10 12.09
CA ASN A 460 0.77 -11.04 12.69
C ASN A 460 2.14 -11.00 11.99
N ALA A 461 2.15 -10.89 10.66
CA ALA A 461 3.36 -10.77 9.87
C ALA A 461 4.12 -9.46 10.17
N LEU A 462 3.39 -8.32 10.25
CA LEU A 462 3.98 -7.03 10.62
C LEU A 462 4.54 -7.04 12.04
N ARG A 463 3.80 -7.59 12.98
CA ARG A 463 4.26 -7.74 14.37
C ARG A 463 5.53 -8.57 14.47
N LYS A 464 5.60 -9.68 13.70
CA LYS A 464 6.80 -10.51 13.62
C LYS A 464 7.96 -9.79 12.95
N PHE A 465 7.69 -9.09 11.83
CA PHE A 465 8.68 -8.35 11.07
C PHE A 465 9.33 -7.23 11.91
N SER A 466 8.51 -6.48 12.64
CA SER A 466 8.96 -5.35 13.47
C SER A 466 9.32 -5.71 14.90
N CYS A 467 9.34 -7.00 15.26
CA CYS A 467 9.50 -7.48 16.66
C CYS A 467 8.51 -6.81 17.63
N GLY A 468 7.31 -6.46 17.16
CA GLY A 468 6.26 -5.81 17.93
C GLY A 468 6.38 -4.29 18.05
N ALA A 469 7.37 -3.67 17.41
CA ALA A 469 7.58 -2.21 17.48
C ALA A 469 6.58 -1.41 16.63
N LEU A 470 6.05 -1.99 15.54
CA LEU A 470 5.05 -1.36 14.68
C LEU A 470 3.70 -2.05 14.85
N THR A 471 2.65 -1.26 14.80
CA THR A 471 1.26 -1.70 14.82
C THR A 471 0.52 -1.22 13.57
N ILE A 472 -0.61 -1.86 13.29
CA ILE A 472 -1.46 -1.53 12.15
C ILE A 472 -2.91 -1.37 12.62
N SER A 473 -3.60 -0.36 12.11
CA SER A 473 -5.02 -0.19 12.30
C SER A 473 -5.77 -0.47 11.00
N ALA A 474 -6.93 -1.14 11.09
CA ALA A 474 -7.65 -1.62 9.92
C ALA A 474 -9.16 -1.41 10.02
N GLY A 475 -9.80 -1.24 8.85
CA GLY A 475 -11.26 -1.25 8.68
C GLY A 475 -11.67 -2.29 7.65
N ILE A 476 -12.66 -3.13 7.98
CA ILE A 476 -13.17 -4.18 7.12
C ILE A 476 -14.68 -4.04 6.96
N GLY A 477 -15.12 -3.64 5.77
CA GLY A 477 -16.53 -3.59 5.39
C GLY A 477 -16.92 -4.80 4.52
N ILE A 478 -18.14 -5.31 4.69
CA ILE A 478 -18.68 -6.45 3.92
C ILE A 478 -19.84 -5.96 3.04
N TYR A 479 -19.81 -6.33 1.76
CA TYR A 479 -20.71 -5.79 0.74
C TYR A 479 -21.19 -6.86 -0.24
N THR A 480 -22.29 -6.57 -0.94
CA THR A 480 -22.64 -7.31 -2.16
C THR A 480 -21.64 -6.98 -3.28
N PRO A 481 -21.35 -7.90 -4.21
CA PRO A 481 -20.39 -7.66 -5.29
C PRO A 481 -20.81 -6.54 -6.25
N THR A 482 -22.08 -6.15 -6.24
CA THR A 482 -22.65 -5.08 -7.06
C THR A 482 -22.70 -3.72 -6.36
N TYR A 483 -22.36 -3.66 -5.06
CA TYR A 483 -22.35 -2.39 -4.31
C TYR A 483 -21.37 -1.38 -4.94
N PRO A 484 -21.69 -0.07 -4.93
CA PRO A 484 -20.81 0.94 -5.53
C PRO A 484 -19.42 0.96 -4.88
N LEU A 485 -18.38 0.78 -5.70
CA LEU A 485 -17.00 0.67 -5.24
C LEU A 485 -16.52 1.88 -4.44
N TYR A 486 -16.85 3.08 -4.89
CA TYR A 486 -16.51 4.32 -4.19
C TYR A 486 -17.05 4.32 -2.75
N SER A 487 -18.30 3.88 -2.58
CA SER A 487 -18.93 3.76 -1.26
C SER A 487 -18.27 2.67 -0.40
N MET A 488 -17.87 1.53 -1.01
CA MET A 488 -17.09 0.51 -0.29
C MET A 488 -15.79 1.09 0.26
N ALA A 489 -15.04 1.81 -0.57
CA ALA A 489 -13.76 2.40 -0.19
C ALA A 489 -13.90 3.48 0.89
N GLN A 490 -14.92 4.35 0.77
CA GLN A 490 -15.20 5.36 1.79
C GLN A 490 -15.62 4.74 3.13
N ASN A 491 -16.54 3.79 3.10
CA ASN A 491 -17.01 3.15 4.33
C ASN A 491 -15.89 2.37 5.02
N SER A 492 -15.07 1.60 4.27
CA SER A 492 -13.92 0.90 4.85
C SER A 492 -12.86 1.86 5.40
N GLY A 493 -12.67 3.04 4.76
CA GLY A 493 -11.84 4.10 5.30
C GLY A 493 -12.38 4.68 6.62
N ARG A 494 -13.70 4.90 6.72
CA ARG A 494 -14.31 5.32 7.99
C ARG A 494 -14.10 4.29 9.11
N LEU A 495 -14.19 3.00 8.79
CA LEU A 495 -13.91 1.93 9.77
C LEU A 495 -12.44 1.92 10.20
N GLU A 496 -11.51 2.17 9.27
CA GLU A 496 -10.09 2.36 9.57
C GLU A 496 -9.86 3.56 10.50
N ASP A 497 -10.51 4.71 10.23
CA ASP A 497 -10.42 5.91 11.08
C ASP A 497 -10.91 5.64 12.51
N ILE A 498 -11.98 4.84 12.67
CA ILE A 498 -12.46 4.40 13.99
C ILE A 498 -11.40 3.57 14.71
N SER A 499 -10.74 2.64 14.01
CA SER A 499 -9.64 1.85 14.56
C SER A 499 -8.45 2.72 14.99
N LYS A 500 -8.10 3.73 14.18
CA LYS A 500 -7.06 4.72 14.51
C LYS A 500 -7.45 5.64 15.68
N GLY A 501 -8.75 5.86 15.88
CA GLY A 501 -9.31 6.61 17.02
C GLY A 501 -9.36 5.81 18.32
N ASN A 502 -9.24 4.48 18.28
CA ASN A 502 -9.22 3.66 19.48
C ASN A 502 -7.96 3.92 20.32
N ALA A 503 -8.09 3.87 21.65
CA ALA A 503 -6.98 4.13 22.56
C ALA A 503 -5.81 3.16 22.30
N GLY A 504 -4.63 3.69 22.02
CA GLY A 504 -3.45 2.89 21.68
C GLY A 504 -3.42 2.41 20.23
N LYS A 505 -4.45 2.72 19.40
CA LYS A 505 -4.56 2.23 18.01
C LYS A 505 -4.46 0.69 17.94
N ASN A 506 -3.66 0.10 17.06
CA ASN A 506 -3.45 -1.37 17.00
C ASN A 506 -4.78 -2.15 16.99
N SER A 507 -5.72 -1.69 16.18
CA SER A 507 -7.11 -2.08 16.25
C SER A 507 -7.69 -2.43 14.88
N VAL A 508 -8.80 -3.16 14.88
CA VAL A 508 -9.58 -3.46 13.69
C VAL A 508 -11.05 -3.24 13.94
N THR A 509 -11.72 -2.58 12.99
CA THR A 509 -13.17 -2.39 13.01
C THR A 509 -13.81 -3.24 11.91
N LEU A 510 -14.76 -4.10 12.29
CA LEU A 510 -15.48 -5.00 11.39
C LEU A 510 -16.92 -4.53 11.22
N PHE A 511 -17.52 -4.71 10.05
CA PHE A 511 -18.92 -4.45 9.74
C PHE A 511 -19.35 -2.99 9.90
N ASP A 512 -19.41 -2.49 11.14
CA ASP A 512 -19.79 -1.13 11.52
C ASP A 512 -19.01 -0.63 12.75
N GLU A 513 -19.24 0.61 13.15
CA GLU A 513 -18.52 1.31 14.22
C GLU A 513 -18.59 0.66 15.60
N ASN A 514 -19.58 -0.21 15.85
CA ASN A 514 -19.75 -0.89 17.12
C ASN A 514 -18.81 -2.10 17.29
N HIS A 515 -18.14 -2.53 16.23
CA HIS A 515 -17.33 -3.74 16.18
C HIS A 515 -15.84 -3.43 16.06
N CYS A 516 -15.37 -2.44 16.84
CA CYS A 516 -13.95 -2.07 16.96
C CYS A 516 -13.30 -2.82 18.13
N TYR A 517 -12.15 -3.47 17.87
CA TYR A 517 -11.39 -4.29 18.80
C TYR A 517 -9.90 -4.11 18.62
N HIS A 518 -9.11 -4.24 19.68
CA HIS A 518 -7.68 -4.52 19.52
C HIS A 518 -7.49 -5.90 18.88
N TRP A 519 -6.40 -6.07 18.11
CA TRP A 519 -6.15 -7.33 17.41
C TRP A 519 -6.12 -8.55 18.33
N ASP A 520 -5.49 -8.43 19.50
CA ASP A 520 -5.42 -9.53 20.47
C ASP A 520 -6.81 -9.88 21.02
N GLU A 521 -7.69 -8.88 21.20
CA GLU A 521 -9.08 -9.07 21.61
C GLU A 521 -9.90 -9.77 20.52
N LEU A 522 -9.81 -9.30 19.27
CA LEU A 522 -10.49 -9.95 18.15
C LEU A 522 -10.06 -11.42 18.01
N CYS A 523 -8.75 -11.66 18.00
CA CYS A 523 -8.22 -13.01 17.77
C CYS A 523 -8.51 -13.97 18.93
N ASN A 524 -8.29 -13.55 20.18
CA ASN A 524 -8.39 -14.44 21.32
C ASN A 524 -9.81 -14.51 21.90
N LYS A 525 -10.49 -13.34 22.06
CA LYS A 525 -11.80 -13.28 22.72
C LYS A 525 -12.97 -13.45 21.78
N VAL A 526 -12.97 -12.76 20.64
CA VAL A 526 -14.06 -12.86 19.69
C VAL A 526 -14.00 -14.17 18.92
N ILE A 527 -12.84 -14.45 18.28
CA ILE A 527 -12.70 -15.62 17.40
C ILE A 527 -12.29 -16.87 18.21
N GLY A 528 -11.25 -16.79 19.01
CA GLY A 528 -10.67 -17.95 19.70
C GLY A 528 -11.57 -18.50 20.81
N GLU A 529 -12.37 -17.65 21.46
CA GLU A 529 -13.24 -18.07 22.56
C GLU A 529 -14.71 -18.17 22.09
N LYS A 530 -15.33 -17.05 21.71
CA LYS A 530 -16.77 -16.97 21.47
C LYS A 530 -17.20 -17.62 20.15
N TYR A 531 -16.54 -17.29 19.04
CA TYR A 531 -16.83 -17.90 17.74
C TYR A 531 -16.52 -19.42 17.76
N ALA A 532 -15.41 -19.82 18.36
CA ALA A 532 -15.03 -21.22 18.47
C ALA A 532 -16.06 -22.02 19.27
N LEU A 533 -16.55 -21.49 20.41
CA LEU A 533 -17.60 -22.14 21.21
C LEU A 533 -18.93 -22.26 20.45
N LEU A 534 -19.32 -21.18 19.74
CA LEU A 534 -20.55 -21.23 18.92
C LEU A 534 -20.42 -22.28 17.81
N ARG A 535 -19.28 -22.35 17.14
CA ARG A 535 -19.01 -23.35 16.10
C ARG A 535 -19.05 -24.77 16.65
N GLU A 536 -18.39 -25.03 17.76
CA GLU A 536 -18.37 -26.37 18.38
C GLU A 536 -19.77 -26.84 18.82
N PHE A 537 -20.54 -25.94 19.44
CA PHE A 537 -21.81 -26.32 20.01
C PHE A 537 -22.95 -26.37 18.98
N ILE A 538 -23.03 -25.36 18.06
CA ILE A 538 -24.19 -25.21 17.17
C ILE A 538 -24.03 -26.06 15.90
N SER A 539 -22.80 -26.33 15.41
CA SER A 539 -22.61 -27.19 14.21
C SER A 539 -23.20 -28.58 14.40
N ASN A 540 -23.31 -29.04 15.62
CA ASN A 540 -23.91 -30.33 15.99
C ASN A 540 -25.42 -30.25 16.34
N ASN A 541 -26.07 -29.09 16.18
CA ASN A 541 -27.42 -28.87 16.69
C ASN A 541 -28.30 -28.11 15.66
N GLU A 542 -29.18 -28.83 14.95
CA GLU A 542 -30.06 -28.25 13.90
C GLU A 542 -30.95 -27.10 14.38
N LYS A 543 -31.29 -27.06 15.68
CA LYS A 543 -32.15 -26.04 16.28
C LYS A 543 -31.46 -24.72 16.60
N GLY A 544 -30.14 -24.64 16.40
CA GLY A 544 -29.30 -23.50 16.86
C GLY A 544 -29.41 -22.21 16.07
N LYS A 545 -29.69 -22.27 14.75
CA LYS A 545 -29.69 -21.10 13.89
C LYS A 545 -30.69 -20.01 14.31
N SER A 546 -31.95 -20.40 14.56
CA SER A 546 -33.00 -19.44 14.97
C SER A 546 -32.76 -18.86 16.37
N LEU A 547 -32.06 -19.58 17.22
CA LEU A 547 -31.67 -19.13 18.55
C LEU A 547 -30.72 -17.94 18.50
N LEU A 548 -29.73 -17.98 17.63
CA LEU A 548 -28.73 -16.91 17.50
C LEU A 548 -29.37 -15.56 17.22
N TYR A 549 -30.35 -15.51 16.31
CA TYR A 549 -31.09 -14.27 16.03
C TYR A 549 -31.86 -13.75 17.25
N LYS A 550 -32.44 -14.66 18.03
CA LYS A 550 -33.15 -14.29 19.25
C LYS A 550 -32.23 -13.81 20.36
N ILE A 551 -31.04 -14.38 20.45
CA ILE A 551 -29.99 -13.89 21.36
C ILE A 551 -29.54 -12.50 20.96
N LEU A 552 -29.28 -12.26 19.67
CA LEU A 552 -28.94 -10.92 19.15
C LEU A 552 -30.02 -9.90 19.50
N GLU A 553 -31.29 -10.24 19.30
CA GLU A 553 -32.42 -9.38 19.67
C GLU A 553 -32.42 -9.04 21.17
N LEU A 554 -32.21 -10.03 22.03
CA LEU A 554 -32.16 -9.82 23.48
C LEU A 554 -30.99 -8.92 23.92
N ILE A 555 -29.83 -9.11 23.35
CA ILE A 555 -28.66 -8.27 23.67
C ILE A 555 -28.91 -6.83 23.20
N ARG A 556 -29.49 -6.60 22.02
CA ARG A 556 -29.86 -5.28 21.52
C ARG A 556 -30.90 -4.60 22.41
N CYS A 557 -32.00 -5.33 22.79
CA CYS A 557 -33.01 -4.80 23.71
C CYS A 557 -32.41 -4.42 25.08
N ARG A 558 -31.41 -5.15 25.58
CA ARG A 558 -30.69 -4.79 26.79
C ARG A 558 -29.99 -3.43 26.63
N LYS A 559 -29.33 -3.19 25.50
CA LYS A 559 -28.60 -1.94 25.22
C LYS A 559 -29.56 -0.74 25.18
N GLU A 560 -30.78 -0.93 24.67
CA GLU A 560 -31.83 0.11 24.58
C GLU A 560 -32.54 0.38 25.90
N SER A 561 -32.90 -0.67 26.65
CA SER A 561 -33.72 -0.59 27.84
C SER A 561 -32.96 -0.67 29.16
N ASN A 562 -31.66 -0.90 29.13
CA ASN A 562 -30.78 -1.20 30.26
C ASN A 562 -31.28 -2.37 31.16
N LYS A 563 -32.10 -3.25 30.62
CA LYS A 563 -32.65 -4.44 31.32
C LYS A 563 -32.55 -5.66 30.41
N LEU A 564 -31.92 -6.71 30.92
CA LEU A 564 -31.90 -8.01 30.26
C LEU A 564 -33.11 -8.84 30.73
N ASN A 565 -33.90 -9.40 29.81
CA ASN A 565 -34.92 -10.38 30.14
C ASN A 565 -34.26 -11.76 30.36
N ILE A 566 -33.71 -11.95 31.57
CA ILE A 566 -33.00 -13.18 31.96
C ILE A 566 -33.90 -14.41 31.83
N ALA A 567 -35.19 -14.28 32.13
CA ALA A 567 -36.14 -15.40 32.02
C ALA A 567 -36.32 -15.85 30.56
N ARG A 568 -36.44 -14.90 29.62
CA ARG A 568 -36.52 -15.19 28.19
C ARG A 568 -35.23 -15.83 27.68
N PHE A 569 -34.07 -15.34 28.15
CA PHE A 569 -32.78 -15.90 27.80
C PHE A 569 -32.61 -17.34 28.33
N ALA A 570 -32.95 -17.58 29.60
CA ALA A 570 -32.97 -18.90 30.21
C ALA A 570 -33.88 -19.89 29.44
N TYR A 571 -35.08 -19.43 29.06
CA TYR A 571 -35.98 -20.22 28.24
C TYR A 571 -35.38 -20.58 26.87
N LEU A 572 -34.71 -19.63 26.22
CA LEU A 572 -34.08 -19.88 24.92
C LEU A 572 -32.95 -20.91 25.03
N LEU A 573 -32.09 -20.80 26.05
CA LEU A 573 -31.03 -21.79 26.30
C LEU A 573 -31.64 -23.15 26.69
N GLY A 574 -32.68 -23.19 27.53
CA GLY A 574 -33.35 -24.42 27.95
C GLY A 574 -33.92 -25.22 26.78
N ARG A 575 -34.28 -24.55 25.66
CA ARG A 575 -34.74 -25.25 24.44
C ARG A 575 -33.66 -26.03 23.71
N LEU A 576 -32.38 -25.77 24.02
CA LEU A 576 -31.22 -26.51 23.51
C LEU A 576 -30.79 -27.64 24.45
N ALA A 577 -31.41 -27.74 25.63
CA ALA A 577 -31.07 -28.79 26.56
C ALA A 577 -31.25 -30.17 25.89
N PRO A 578 -30.28 -31.07 26.07
CA PRO A 578 -30.42 -32.43 25.58
C PRO A 578 -31.53 -33.15 26.29
N ASP A 579 -32.08 -34.19 25.66
CA ASP A 579 -33.13 -35.02 26.24
C ASP A 579 -32.61 -35.73 27.51
N ASN A 580 -33.51 -36.12 28.43
CA ASN A 580 -33.20 -36.74 29.73
C ASN A 580 -32.36 -38.02 29.61
N ASN A 581 -32.34 -38.67 28.45
CA ASN A 581 -31.57 -39.89 28.17
C ASN A 581 -30.30 -39.63 27.33
N ALA A 582 -29.92 -38.39 27.17
CA ALA A 582 -28.73 -38.06 26.37
C ALA A 582 -27.43 -38.52 27.04
N PRO A 583 -26.39 -38.88 26.27
CA PRO A 583 -25.07 -39.20 26.81
C PRO A 583 -24.53 -38.09 27.70
N GLU A 584 -23.83 -38.45 28.76
CA GLU A 584 -23.27 -37.54 29.76
C GLU A 584 -22.38 -36.46 29.11
N GLU A 585 -21.62 -36.82 28.09
CA GLU A 585 -20.80 -35.87 27.31
C GLU A 585 -21.62 -34.74 26.67
N LYS A 586 -22.81 -35.04 26.11
CA LYS A 586 -23.70 -34.00 25.54
C LYS A 586 -24.29 -33.11 26.63
N VAL A 587 -24.59 -33.66 27.80
CA VAL A 587 -25.10 -32.89 28.95
C VAL A 587 -24.01 -31.96 29.48
N GLN A 588 -22.78 -32.42 29.59
CA GLN A 588 -21.63 -31.59 30.00
C GLN A 588 -21.33 -30.47 29.01
N LYS A 589 -21.34 -30.75 27.70
CA LYS A 589 -21.17 -29.72 26.65
C LYS A 589 -22.25 -28.66 26.70
N TYR A 590 -23.52 -29.07 26.90
CA TYR A 590 -24.62 -28.11 27.05
C TYR A 590 -24.46 -27.25 28.32
N ASN A 591 -24.14 -27.87 29.46
CA ASN A 591 -23.96 -27.14 30.72
C ASN A 591 -22.82 -26.12 30.62
N ASN A 592 -21.71 -26.50 30.02
CA ASN A 592 -20.60 -25.59 29.79
C ASN A 592 -21.04 -24.42 28.89
N PHE A 593 -21.63 -24.71 27.73
CA PHE A 593 -22.16 -23.70 26.82
C PHE A 593 -23.14 -22.75 27.50
N SER A 594 -24.10 -23.29 28.22
CA SER A 594 -25.14 -22.50 28.90
C SER A 594 -24.55 -21.59 29.96
N ASN A 595 -23.66 -22.10 30.82
CA ASN A 595 -23.01 -21.32 31.89
C ASN A 595 -22.16 -20.17 31.32
N VAL A 596 -21.40 -20.43 30.29
CA VAL A 596 -20.54 -19.44 29.63
C VAL A 596 -21.39 -18.38 28.95
N MET A 597 -22.47 -18.76 28.25
CA MET A 597 -23.39 -17.82 27.62
C MET A 597 -24.08 -16.90 28.64
N TYR A 598 -24.43 -17.42 29.82
CA TYR A 598 -24.97 -16.61 30.92
C TYR A 598 -23.94 -15.59 31.42
N SER A 599 -22.71 -15.98 31.58
CA SER A 599 -21.62 -15.09 32.00
C SER A 599 -21.41 -13.95 30.98
N TRP A 600 -21.31 -14.29 29.69
CA TRP A 600 -21.02 -13.29 28.64
C TRP A 600 -22.14 -12.27 28.47
N ILE A 601 -23.41 -12.68 28.58
CA ILE A 601 -24.53 -11.76 28.38
C ILE A 601 -24.70 -10.80 29.57
N GLN A 602 -24.11 -11.07 30.72
CA GLN A 602 -24.13 -10.17 31.88
C GLN A 602 -23.07 -9.07 31.80
N ASN A 603 -22.00 -9.28 31.07
CA ASN A 603 -20.91 -8.32 30.85
C ASN A 603 -21.11 -7.59 29.53
N ASP A 604 -20.99 -6.26 29.50
CA ASP A 604 -21.25 -5.45 28.31
C ASP A 604 -20.19 -5.68 27.22
N GLU A 605 -18.93 -5.86 27.62
CA GLU A 605 -17.83 -6.13 26.70
C GLU A 605 -17.95 -7.53 26.09
N ASP A 606 -18.18 -8.54 26.90
CA ASP A 606 -18.42 -9.92 26.42
C ASP A 606 -19.66 -10.00 25.53
N ALA A 607 -20.73 -9.26 25.87
CA ALA A 607 -21.93 -9.19 25.04
C ALA A 607 -21.67 -8.55 23.68
N LYS A 608 -20.85 -7.49 23.62
CA LYS A 608 -20.41 -6.86 22.37
C LYS A 608 -19.60 -7.85 21.53
N GLN A 609 -18.63 -8.55 22.12
CA GLN A 609 -17.81 -9.55 21.47
C GLN A 609 -18.65 -10.74 20.96
N LEU A 610 -19.66 -11.17 21.75
CA LEU A 610 -20.58 -12.23 21.38
C LEU A 610 -21.44 -11.86 20.15
N ILE A 611 -21.90 -10.60 20.04
CA ILE A 611 -22.61 -10.13 18.83
C ILE A 611 -21.73 -10.33 17.59
N THR A 612 -20.49 -9.91 17.66
CA THR A 612 -19.53 -10.05 16.53
C THR A 612 -19.29 -11.52 16.18
N ALA A 613 -19.08 -12.36 17.19
CA ALA A 613 -18.90 -13.79 17.00
C ALA A 613 -20.14 -14.45 16.37
N ILE A 614 -21.35 -14.04 16.77
CA ILE A 614 -22.59 -14.52 16.15
C ILE A 614 -22.69 -14.06 14.70
N TYR A 615 -22.33 -12.82 14.36
CA TYR A 615 -22.33 -12.36 12.96
C TYR A 615 -21.39 -13.19 12.11
N LEU A 616 -20.14 -13.39 12.57
CA LEU A 616 -19.17 -14.22 11.87
C LEU A 616 -19.71 -15.65 11.66
N TYR A 617 -20.28 -16.25 12.70
CA TYR A 617 -20.81 -17.60 12.63
C TYR A 617 -22.02 -17.71 11.70
N VAL A 618 -22.97 -16.78 11.79
CA VAL A 618 -24.17 -16.76 10.94
C VAL A 618 -23.77 -16.58 9.47
N TYR A 619 -22.78 -15.73 9.19
CA TYR A 619 -22.29 -15.53 7.84
C TYR A 619 -21.62 -16.79 7.27
N MET A 620 -20.92 -17.56 8.10
CA MET A 620 -20.28 -18.81 7.69
C MET A 620 -21.27 -19.93 7.36
N ILE A 621 -22.42 -20.01 8.06
CA ILE A 621 -23.38 -21.12 7.93
C ILE A 621 -24.58 -20.80 7.04
N ARG A 622 -24.76 -19.56 6.61
CA ARG A 622 -25.88 -19.14 5.79
C ARG A 622 -25.61 -19.50 4.33
N GLU A 623 -26.35 -20.48 3.83
CA GLU A 623 -26.45 -20.72 2.38
C GLU A 623 -27.45 -19.73 1.79
N GLU A 624 -27.05 -18.94 0.79
CA GLU A 624 -28.00 -18.18 -0.03
C GLU A 624 -28.61 -19.18 -1.02
N ASN A 625 -29.89 -19.53 -0.82
CA ASN A 625 -30.63 -20.27 -1.83
C ASN A 625 -30.74 -19.38 -3.07
N ASN A 626 -30.17 -19.84 -4.20
CA ASN A 626 -30.28 -19.21 -5.51
C ASN A 626 -31.67 -19.35 -6.13
N GLU A 627 -32.74 -19.27 -5.33
CA GLU A 627 -34.11 -19.24 -5.83
C GLU A 627 -34.77 -17.90 -5.46
N ASN A 628 -34.92 -17.09 -6.53
CA ASN A 628 -35.78 -15.90 -6.62
C ASN A 628 -35.34 -14.64 -5.87
N GLU A 629 -34.60 -13.77 -6.55
CA GLU A 629 -35.00 -12.37 -6.72
C GLU A 629 -34.53 -11.81 -8.09
#